data_f2567b8bcecdbcc7cce4a8d150ef75d0
#
_entry.id   f2567b8bcecdbcc7cce4a8d150ef75d0
#
_cell.length_a   1.000
_cell.length_b   1.000
_cell.length_c   1.000
_cell.angle_alpha   90.00
_cell.angle_beta   90.00
_cell.angle_gamma   90.00
#
_symmetry.space_group_name_H-M   'P 1'
#
loop_
_entity.id
_entity.type
_entity.pdbx_description
1 polymer ?
#
loop_
_entity_poly.entity_id
_entity_poly.type
_entity_poly.pdbx_seq_one_letter_code
_entity_poly.pdbx_strand_id
1 'polypeptide(L)'
;KVKTGLNTHKDIRLPISEQSVAGYAAVSGQSLNIRDVYDQEELAKHSPRLGFLKAVDERTGYRSKQMLVAPISNAQTSELLGVVQLINNRSDTPFPAVAEEGIQALAQTLAVAFAQRRNSPPVVPKTRYDALVSDAVISAAELDLAQKAARRKQLDLEQVLTADFQVPLAAIGAALAKFCGVPYEPFRPDRLRPTELLRNLK
;
A
#
# COMPACT_ATOMS: atom_id res chain seq x y z
N LYS A 1 -3.50 0.37 1.37
CA LYS A 1 -4.72 1.06 1.89
C LYS A 1 -5.88 0.10 1.85
N VAL A 2 -6.45 -0.24 3.00
CA VAL A 2 -7.70 -1.01 3.08
C VAL A 2 -8.79 -0.02 3.48
N LYS A 3 -9.76 0.20 2.58
CA LYS A 3 -11.00 0.92 2.88
C LYS A 3 -12.14 -0.07 2.68
N THR A 4 -12.85 -0.39 3.76
CA THR A 4 -14.06 -1.23 3.67
C THR A 4 -15.12 -0.47 2.89
N GLY A 5 -15.71 -1.08 1.86
CA GLY A 5 -16.76 -0.46 1.03
C GLY A 5 -16.31 0.17 -0.28
N LEU A 6 -15.03 0.09 -0.64
CA LEU A 6 -14.52 0.55 -1.93
C LEU A 6 -14.09 -0.62 -2.81
N ASN A 7 -14.68 -0.74 -3.98
CA ASN A 7 -14.40 -1.82 -4.95
C ASN A 7 -13.14 -1.56 -5.81
N THR A 8 -12.56 -0.36 -5.76
CA THR A 8 -11.37 0.01 -6.55
C THR A 8 -10.36 0.78 -5.70
N HIS A 9 -9.15 0.29 -5.64
CA HIS A 9 -8.03 0.95 -4.96
C HIS A 9 -7.17 1.66 -6.00
N LYS A 10 -7.41 2.94 -6.22
CA LYS A 10 -6.45 3.80 -6.93
C LYS A 10 -5.59 4.54 -5.90
N ASP A 11 -4.29 4.53 -6.11
CA ASP A 11 -3.39 5.35 -5.31
C ASP A 11 -3.74 6.83 -5.49
N ILE A 12 -3.94 7.51 -4.37
CA ILE A 12 -4.18 8.94 -4.33
C ILE A 12 -2.88 9.59 -3.86
N ARG A 13 -2.30 10.43 -4.70
CA ARG A 13 -1.14 11.24 -4.33
C ARG A 13 -1.63 12.58 -3.81
N LEU A 14 -1.26 12.89 -2.57
CA LEU A 14 -1.56 14.17 -1.92
C LEU A 14 -0.24 14.84 -1.55
N PRO A 15 -0.13 16.16 -1.70
CA PRO A 15 1.02 16.89 -1.18
C PRO A 15 1.06 16.77 0.35
N ILE A 16 2.25 16.67 0.91
CA ILE A 16 2.46 16.74 2.36
C ILE A 16 2.46 18.23 2.72
N SER A 17 1.34 18.72 3.21
CA SER A 17 1.15 20.12 3.58
C SER A 17 0.11 20.25 4.68
N GLU A 18 0.08 21.38 5.37
CA GLU A 18 -0.91 21.68 6.42
C GLU A 18 -2.35 21.82 5.90
N GLN A 19 -2.57 21.76 4.59
CA GLN A 19 -3.88 21.97 3.97
C GLN A 19 -4.77 20.73 3.96
N SER A 20 -4.29 19.60 4.43
CA SER A 20 -5.08 18.38 4.55
C SER A 20 -4.86 17.72 5.91
N VAL A 21 -5.88 17.01 6.42
CA VAL A 21 -5.81 16.38 7.76
C VAL A 21 -4.61 15.44 7.88
N ALA A 22 -4.38 14.58 6.87
CA ALA A 22 -3.22 13.72 6.83
C ALA A 22 -1.90 14.48 6.71
N GLY A 23 -1.88 15.52 5.87
CA GLY A 23 -0.71 16.35 5.67
C GLY A 23 -0.37 17.16 6.92
N TYR A 24 -1.36 17.71 7.60
CA TYR A 24 -1.14 18.41 8.87
C TYR A 24 -0.55 17.48 9.92
N ALA A 25 -1.10 16.28 10.13
CA ALA A 25 -0.53 15.29 11.04
C ALA A 25 0.91 14.92 10.67
N ALA A 26 1.21 14.83 9.37
CA ALA A 26 2.55 14.55 8.86
C ALA A 26 3.55 15.67 9.16
N VAL A 27 3.14 16.93 8.99
CA VAL A 27 4.01 18.12 9.18
C VAL A 27 4.15 18.49 10.66
N SER A 28 3.03 18.49 11.40
CA SER A 28 3.01 18.87 12.82
C SER A 28 3.54 17.78 13.76
N GLY A 29 3.54 16.51 13.31
CA GLY A 29 3.85 15.39 14.18
C GLY A 29 2.78 15.10 15.24
N GLN A 30 1.59 15.71 15.13
CA GLN A 30 0.51 15.59 16.12
C GLN A 30 -0.61 14.69 15.62
N SER A 31 -1.21 13.95 16.54
CA SER A 31 -2.45 13.21 16.28
C SER A 31 -3.64 14.17 16.30
N LEU A 32 -4.64 13.88 15.48
CA LEU A 32 -5.86 14.67 15.35
C LEU A 32 -7.07 13.75 15.52
N ASN A 33 -8.02 14.17 16.35
CA ASN A 33 -9.34 13.55 16.47
C ASN A 33 -10.41 14.56 16.06
N ILE A 34 -10.95 14.43 14.86
CA ILE A 34 -11.89 15.36 14.24
C ILE A 34 -13.26 14.71 14.20
N ARG A 35 -14.27 15.42 14.72
CA ARG A 35 -15.65 14.97 14.79
C ARG A 35 -16.35 15.05 13.43
N ASP A 36 -16.12 16.14 12.67
CA ASP A 36 -16.61 16.27 11.32
C ASP A 36 -15.59 17.01 10.44
N VAL A 37 -15.01 16.31 9.48
CA VAL A 37 -14.00 16.88 8.55
C VAL A 37 -14.58 17.93 7.59
N TYR A 38 -15.90 18.11 7.56
CA TYR A 38 -16.57 19.19 6.80
C TYR A 38 -16.84 20.43 7.64
N ASP A 39 -16.67 20.36 8.97
CA ASP A 39 -16.79 21.48 9.88
C ASP A 39 -15.50 22.33 9.85
N GLN A 40 -15.56 23.45 9.16
CA GLN A 40 -14.41 24.36 9.01
C GLN A 40 -14.02 25.03 10.33
N GLU A 41 -14.96 25.26 11.24
CA GLU A 41 -14.67 25.84 12.55
C GLU A 41 -13.89 24.85 13.43
N GLU A 42 -14.24 23.57 13.34
CA GLU A 42 -13.50 22.50 14.03
C GLU A 42 -12.07 22.36 13.46
N LEU A 43 -11.94 22.34 12.14
CA LEU A 43 -10.62 22.25 11.47
C LEU A 43 -9.75 23.47 11.80
N ALA A 44 -10.32 24.68 11.81
CA ALA A 44 -9.60 25.91 12.08
C ALA A 44 -9.02 25.99 13.52
N LYS A 45 -9.57 25.22 14.48
CA LYS A 45 -8.99 25.10 15.83
C LYS A 45 -7.59 24.45 15.82
N HIS A 46 -7.32 23.61 14.84
CA HIS A 46 -6.01 22.97 14.68
C HIS A 46 -5.06 23.83 13.85
N SER A 47 -5.54 24.35 12.71
CA SER A 47 -4.81 25.29 11.86
C SER A 47 -5.78 26.08 10.98
N PRO A 48 -5.60 27.40 10.80
CA PRO A 48 -6.41 28.21 9.90
C PRO A 48 -6.36 27.76 8.43
N ARG A 49 -5.33 27.02 8.07
CA ARG A 49 -5.12 26.49 6.71
C ARG A 49 -5.63 25.08 6.52
N LEU A 50 -6.07 24.42 7.61
CA LEU A 50 -6.49 23.03 7.57
C LEU A 50 -7.82 22.92 6.84
N GLY A 51 -7.88 22.03 5.87
CA GLY A 51 -9.06 21.71 5.10
C GLY A 51 -9.24 20.22 4.89
N PHE A 52 -10.39 19.86 4.32
CA PHE A 52 -10.67 18.49 3.92
C PHE A 52 -10.85 18.39 2.40
N LEU A 53 -10.18 17.42 1.78
CA LEU A 53 -10.20 17.20 0.34
C LEU A 53 -11.49 16.45 -0.08
N LYS A 54 -12.58 17.19 -0.31
CA LYS A 54 -13.91 16.66 -0.65
C LYS A 54 -13.93 15.85 -1.96
N ALA A 55 -13.05 16.18 -2.90
CA ALA A 55 -12.96 15.50 -4.20
C ALA A 55 -12.79 13.97 -4.13
N VAL A 56 -12.25 13.45 -3.02
CA VAL A 56 -12.14 11.99 -2.81
C VAL A 56 -13.49 11.39 -2.49
N ASP A 57 -14.26 12.04 -1.61
CA ASP A 57 -15.60 11.63 -1.21
C ASP A 57 -16.56 11.73 -2.39
N GLU A 58 -16.54 12.84 -3.12
CA GLU A 58 -17.35 13.06 -4.33
C GLU A 58 -17.11 11.96 -5.37
N ARG A 59 -15.83 11.63 -5.64
CA ARG A 59 -15.48 10.59 -6.61
C ARG A 59 -15.86 9.18 -6.17
N THR A 60 -15.83 8.90 -4.87
CA THR A 60 -16.06 7.55 -4.32
C THR A 60 -17.48 7.35 -3.82
N GLY A 61 -18.28 8.41 -3.71
CA GLY A 61 -19.60 8.38 -3.07
C GLY A 61 -19.56 8.06 -1.57
N TYR A 62 -18.35 8.05 -0.97
CA TYR A 62 -18.16 7.71 0.44
C TYR A 62 -17.99 8.99 1.27
N ARG A 63 -18.98 9.32 2.09
CA ARG A 63 -18.93 10.48 2.98
C ARG A 63 -18.00 10.22 4.17
N SER A 64 -16.88 10.93 4.23
CA SER A 64 -16.03 10.98 5.41
C SER A 64 -16.61 11.98 6.41
N LYS A 65 -16.72 11.58 7.67
CA LYS A 65 -17.23 12.45 8.76
C LYS A 65 -16.21 12.51 9.88
N GLN A 66 -16.15 11.51 10.74
CA GLN A 66 -15.15 11.46 11.80
C GLN A 66 -13.80 11.00 11.24
N MET A 67 -12.72 11.59 11.72
CA MET A 67 -11.37 11.21 11.32
C MET A 67 -10.42 11.28 12.51
N LEU A 68 -9.82 10.13 12.82
CA LEU A 68 -8.74 10.03 13.80
C LEU A 68 -7.45 9.71 13.06
N VAL A 69 -6.45 10.55 13.21
CA VAL A 69 -5.20 10.51 12.44
C VAL A 69 -4.01 10.54 13.38
N ALA A 70 -3.02 9.69 13.12
CA ALA A 70 -1.76 9.72 13.85
C ALA A 70 -0.56 9.60 12.88
N PRO A 71 0.51 10.39 13.10
CA PRO A 71 1.74 10.25 12.35
C PRO A 71 2.46 8.97 12.78
N ILE A 72 3.11 8.31 11.82
CA ILE A 72 4.01 7.17 12.03
C ILE A 72 5.42 7.72 11.89
N SER A 73 6.09 7.98 13.01
CA SER A 73 7.44 8.55 13.02
C SER A 73 8.42 7.64 13.73
N ASN A 74 9.64 7.58 13.24
CA ASN A 74 10.70 6.87 13.92
C ASN A 74 11.03 7.56 15.24
N ALA A 75 10.90 6.85 16.36
CA ALA A 75 11.11 7.40 17.71
C ALA A 75 12.55 7.90 17.97
N GLN A 76 13.53 7.38 17.23
CA GLN A 76 14.95 7.72 17.41
C GLN A 76 15.40 8.88 16.54
N THR A 77 14.90 8.94 15.29
CA THR A 77 15.32 9.92 14.28
C THR A 77 14.28 11.02 14.04
N SER A 78 13.07 10.89 14.62
CA SER A 78 11.91 11.75 14.34
C SER A 78 11.51 11.79 12.85
N GLU A 79 12.05 10.88 12.04
CA GLU A 79 11.73 10.80 10.63
C GLU A 79 10.28 10.33 10.43
N LEU A 80 9.52 11.06 9.64
CA LEU A 80 8.16 10.67 9.26
C LEU A 80 8.21 9.49 8.29
N LEU A 81 7.56 8.39 8.67
CA LEU A 81 7.46 7.16 7.87
C LEU A 81 6.09 7.02 7.20
N GLY A 82 5.07 7.70 7.71
CA GLY A 82 3.72 7.66 7.18
C GLY A 82 2.70 8.28 8.11
N VAL A 83 1.43 8.08 7.76
CA VAL A 83 0.27 8.52 8.56
C VAL A 83 -0.76 7.41 8.55
N VAL A 84 -1.33 7.09 9.71
CA VAL A 84 -2.46 6.18 9.84
C VAL A 84 -3.74 6.98 10.08
N GLN A 85 -4.84 6.56 9.44
CA GLN A 85 -6.13 7.21 9.53
C GLN A 85 -7.24 6.19 9.80
N LEU A 86 -8.10 6.49 10.79
CA LEU A 86 -9.39 5.84 10.99
C LEU A 86 -10.46 6.81 10.54
N ILE A 87 -11.38 6.35 9.70
CA ILE A 87 -12.43 7.19 9.09
C ILE A 87 -13.78 6.56 9.41
N ASN A 88 -14.69 7.38 9.89
CA ASN A 88 -16.06 7.02 10.27
C ASN A 88 -16.13 5.98 11.39
N ASN A 89 -16.49 6.43 12.57
CA ASN A 89 -16.81 5.57 13.69
C ASN A 89 -18.15 4.87 13.43
N ARG A 90 -18.26 3.59 13.77
CA ARG A 90 -19.50 2.81 13.60
C ARG A 90 -20.70 3.37 14.38
N SER A 91 -20.44 4.01 15.52
CA SER A 91 -21.46 4.62 16.36
C SER A 91 -21.88 6.04 15.93
N ASP A 92 -21.32 6.54 14.83
CA ASP A 92 -21.52 7.92 14.34
C ASP A 92 -21.17 9.02 15.39
N THR A 93 -20.36 8.67 16.38
CA THR A 93 -19.84 9.57 17.41
C THR A 93 -18.35 9.85 17.19
N PRO A 94 -17.77 10.89 17.81
CA PRO A 94 -16.33 11.08 17.82
C PRO A 94 -15.59 9.83 18.31
N PHE A 95 -14.35 9.65 17.87
CA PHE A 95 -13.53 8.56 18.37
C PHE A 95 -13.25 8.76 19.87
N PRO A 96 -13.46 7.72 20.71
CA PRO A 96 -13.21 7.83 22.14
C PRO A 96 -11.70 7.86 22.45
N ALA A 97 -11.31 8.34 23.62
CA ALA A 97 -9.92 8.44 24.05
C ALA A 97 -9.15 7.11 23.92
N VAL A 98 -9.82 5.99 24.20
CA VAL A 98 -9.20 4.65 24.03
C VAL A 98 -8.82 4.37 22.57
N ALA A 99 -9.52 4.94 21.61
CA ALA A 99 -9.17 4.81 20.19
C ALA A 99 -7.97 5.71 19.84
N GLU A 100 -7.83 6.87 20.49
CA GLU A 100 -6.66 7.74 20.34
C GLU A 100 -5.40 7.07 20.86
N GLU A 101 -5.47 6.46 22.05
CA GLU A 101 -4.36 5.66 22.60
C GLU A 101 -4.03 4.47 21.69
N GLY A 102 -5.06 3.77 21.18
CA GLY A 102 -4.91 2.63 20.31
C GLY A 102 -4.24 2.98 18.96
N ILE A 103 -4.61 4.10 18.34
CA ILE A 103 -3.98 4.52 17.07
C ILE A 103 -2.53 4.95 17.29
N GLN A 104 -2.22 5.58 18.43
CA GLN A 104 -0.84 5.96 18.77
C GLN A 104 0.03 4.72 18.99
N ALA A 105 -0.44 3.74 19.73
CA ALA A 105 0.25 2.47 19.93
C ALA A 105 0.46 1.71 18.62
N LEU A 106 -0.56 1.72 17.74
CA LEU A 106 -0.46 1.17 16.39
C LEU A 106 0.59 1.90 15.55
N ALA A 107 0.59 3.24 15.58
CA ALA A 107 1.55 4.05 14.85
C ALA A 107 2.99 3.76 15.29
N GLN A 108 3.24 3.61 16.59
CA GLN A 108 4.54 3.21 17.13
C GLN A 108 4.97 1.81 16.64
N THR A 109 4.06 0.85 16.69
CA THR A 109 4.33 -0.51 16.19
C THR A 109 4.68 -0.52 14.71
N LEU A 110 3.92 0.23 13.91
CA LEU A 110 4.18 0.37 12.47
C LEU A 110 5.52 1.08 12.20
N ALA A 111 5.88 2.07 13.02
CA ALA A 111 7.16 2.76 12.90
C ALA A 111 8.35 1.79 13.06
N VAL A 112 8.29 0.92 14.07
CA VAL A 112 9.32 -0.13 14.28
C VAL A 112 9.38 -1.08 13.09
N ALA A 113 8.23 -1.57 12.62
CA ALA A 113 8.16 -2.48 11.49
C ALA A 113 8.72 -1.87 10.19
N PHE A 114 8.38 -0.61 9.90
CA PHE A 114 8.89 0.10 8.72
C PHE A 114 10.38 0.38 8.82
N ALA A 115 10.87 0.78 9.98
CA ALA A 115 12.31 0.99 10.21
C ALA A 115 13.09 -0.31 10.02
N GLN A 116 12.62 -1.42 10.55
CA GLN A 116 13.23 -2.74 10.36
C GLN A 116 13.24 -3.14 8.88
N ARG A 117 12.14 -2.95 8.15
CA ARG A 117 12.07 -3.28 6.73
C ARG A 117 13.03 -2.44 5.88
N ARG A 118 13.21 -1.16 6.20
CA ARG A 118 14.18 -0.29 5.50
C ARG A 118 15.62 -0.67 5.77
N ASN A 119 15.93 -1.08 7.00
CA ASN A 119 17.27 -1.46 7.42
C ASN A 119 17.61 -2.92 7.10
N SER A 120 16.63 -3.72 6.67
CA SER A 120 16.90 -5.06 6.17
C SER A 120 17.65 -4.97 4.85
N PRO A 121 18.79 -5.65 4.71
CA PRO A 121 19.49 -5.71 3.42
C PRO A 121 18.52 -6.21 2.36
N PRO A 122 18.63 -5.74 1.11
CA PRO A 122 17.81 -6.26 0.03
C PRO A 122 17.99 -7.77 0.00
N VAL A 123 16.87 -8.49 0.14
CA VAL A 123 16.88 -9.96 0.04
C VAL A 123 17.26 -10.27 -1.40
N VAL A 124 18.53 -10.67 -1.61
CA VAL A 124 18.94 -11.17 -2.92
C VAL A 124 18.19 -12.50 -3.12
N PRO A 125 17.31 -12.59 -4.10
CA PRO A 125 16.53 -13.80 -4.32
C PRO A 125 17.49 -14.95 -4.62
N LYS A 126 17.46 -16.00 -3.79
CA LYS A 126 18.25 -17.21 -4.01
C LYS A 126 17.62 -18.08 -5.09
N THR A 127 16.32 -18.02 -5.23
CA THR A 127 15.55 -18.73 -6.24
C THR A 127 14.73 -17.74 -7.08
N ARG A 128 14.29 -18.21 -8.26
CA ARG A 128 13.50 -17.42 -9.21
C ARG A 128 12.23 -16.80 -8.62
N TYR A 129 11.70 -17.38 -7.54
CA TYR A 129 10.38 -17.03 -6.99
C TYR A 129 10.43 -16.47 -5.58
N ASP A 130 11.61 -16.34 -4.98
CA ASP A 130 11.74 -15.77 -3.62
C ASP A 130 11.18 -14.35 -3.53
N ALA A 131 11.25 -13.62 -4.64
CA ALA A 131 10.68 -12.27 -4.71
C ALA A 131 9.16 -12.26 -4.54
N LEU A 132 8.43 -13.31 -4.91
CA LEU A 132 6.98 -13.42 -4.64
C LEU A 132 6.68 -13.45 -3.15
N VAL A 133 7.56 -14.05 -2.36
CA VAL A 133 7.42 -14.10 -0.89
C VAL A 133 7.87 -12.78 -0.26
N SER A 134 9.01 -12.24 -0.68
CA SER A 134 9.52 -10.97 -0.14
C SER A 134 8.61 -9.76 -0.45
N ASP A 135 7.93 -9.80 -1.59
CA ASP A 135 6.95 -8.78 -2.00
C ASP A 135 5.54 -9.04 -1.44
N ALA A 136 5.39 -10.07 -0.59
CA ALA A 136 4.12 -10.47 0.03
C ALA A 136 2.99 -10.78 -0.99
N VAL A 137 3.34 -11.28 -2.16
CA VAL A 137 2.36 -11.75 -3.17
C VAL A 137 1.78 -13.10 -2.75
N ILE A 138 2.63 -13.98 -2.21
CA ILE A 138 2.26 -15.27 -1.60
C ILE A 138 3.11 -15.51 -0.35
N SER A 139 2.66 -16.37 0.55
CA SER A 139 3.45 -16.82 1.68
C SER A 139 4.48 -17.88 1.30
N ALA A 140 5.50 -18.06 2.11
CA ALA A 140 6.49 -19.12 1.91
C ALA A 140 5.86 -20.52 1.91
N ALA A 141 4.82 -20.74 2.72
CA ALA A 141 4.08 -22.00 2.76
C ALA A 141 3.31 -22.27 1.46
N GLU A 142 2.68 -21.23 0.89
CA GLU A 142 1.98 -21.33 -0.39
C GLU A 142 2.96 -21.59 -1.54
N LEU A 143 4.14 -20.97 -1.54
CA LEU A 143 5.16 -21.25 -2.55
C LEU A 143 5.64 -22.73 -2.48
N ASP A 144 5.86 -23.26 -1.28
CA ASP A 144 6.23 -24.66 -1.08
C ASP A 144 5.12 -25.61 -1.57
N LEU A 145 3.85 -25.29 -1.25
CA LEU A 145 2.70 -26.05 -1.74
C LEU A 145 2.59 -26.01 -3.28
N ALA A 146 2.79 -24.83 -3.88
CA ALA A 146 2.80 -24.69 -5.34
C ALA A 146 3.90 -25.53 -6.00
N GLN A 147 5.11 -25.53 -5.44
CA GLN A 147 6.22 -26.34 -5.93
C GLN A 147 5.92 -27.85 -5.84
N LYS A 148 5.34 -28.30 -4.73
CA LYS A 148 4.91 -29.70 -4.56
C LYS A 148 3.79 -30.06 -5.55
N ALA A 149 2.83 -29.16 -5.76
CA ALA A 149 1.75 -29.36 -6.71
C ALA A 149 2.27 -29.43 -8.16
N ALA A 150 3.19 -28.56 -8.54
CA ALA A 150 3.82 -28.55 -9.86
C ALA A 150 4.53 -29.88 -10.16
N ARG A 151 5.33 -30.37 -9.21
CA ARG A 151 5.99 -31.67 -9.33
C ARG A 151 5.00 -32.83 -9.46
N ARG A 152 3.93 -32.83 -8.66
CA ARG A 152 2.90 -33.90 -8.69
C ARG A 152 2.10 -33.89 -9.98
N LYS A 153 1.77 -32.71 -10.51
CA LYS A 153 0.99 -32.51 -11.72
C LYS A 153 1.84 -32.60 -13.00
N GLN A 154 3.17 -32.61 -12.89
CA GLN A 154 4.12 -32.47 -13.99
C GLN A 154 3.87 -31.23 -14.85
N LEU A 155 3.53 -30.11 -14.20
CA LEU A 155 3.29 -28.81 -14.81
C LEU A 155 4.40 -27.83 -14.42
N ASP A 156 4.56 -26.79 -15.24
CA ASP A 156 5.43 -25.67 -14.89
C ASP A 156 4.91 -24.95 -13.66
N LEU A 157 5.82 -24.49 -12.80
CA LEU A 157 5.45 -23.83 -11.56
C LEU A 157 4.63 -22.55 -11.81
N GLU A 158 4.94 -21.80 -12.87
CA GLU A 158 4.22 -20.60 -13.29
C GLU A 158 2.75 -20.90 -13.62
N GLN A 159 2.48 -22.03 -14.27
CA GLN A 159 1.12 -22.47 -14.56
C GLN A 159 0.35 -22.76 -13.27
N VAL A 160 0.98 -23.45 -12.32
CA VAL A 160 0.36 -23.75 -11.03
C VAL A 160 0.15 -22.49 -10.20
N LEU A 161 1.14 -21.59 -10.15
CA LEU A 161 1.02 -20.31 -9.45
C LEU A 161 -0.15 -19.47 -9.99
N THR A 162 -0.31 -19.46 -11.32
CA THR A 162 -1.39 -18.69 -11.96
C THR A 162 -2.75 -19.35 -11.81
N ALA A 163 -2.85 -20.67 -12.03
CA ALA A 163 -4.12 -21.39 -12.06
C ALA A 163 -4.66 -21.73 -10.66
N ASP A 164 -3.79 -22.26 -9.77
CA ASP A 164 -4.20 -22.77 -8.46
C ASP A 164 -4.08 -21.71 -7.35
N PHE A 165 -3.08 -20.81 -7.44
CA PHE A 165 -2.78 -19.81 -6.43
C PHE A 165 -3.17 -18.37 -6.86
N GLN A 166 -3.71 -18.20 -8.07
CA GLN A 166 -4.18 -16.93 -8.62
C GLN A 166 -3.12 -15.81 -8.60
N VAL A 167 -1.85 -16.18 -8.67
CA VAL A 167 -0.74 -15.22 -8.73
C VAL A 167 -0.78 -14.51 -10.09
N PRO A 168 -0.85 -13.17 -10.15
CA PRO A 168 -0.85 -12.44 -11.40
C PRO A 168 0.43 -12.69 -12.21
N LEU A 169 0.30 -12.91 -13.51
CA LEU A 169 1.44 -13.13 -14.41
C LEU A 169 2.46 -11.99 -14.34
N ALA A 170 1.99 -10.77 -14.14
CA ALA A 170 2.83 -9.60 -13.95
C ALA A 170 3.70 -9.69 -12.68
N ALA A 171 3.18 -10.27 -11.59
CA ALA A 171 3.95 -10.47 -10.37
C ALA A 171 5.03 -11.56 -10.55
N ILE A 172 4.70 -12.64 -11.28
CA ILE A 172 5.66 -13.68 -11.65
C ILE A 172 6.77 -13.07 -12.51
N GLY A 173 6.41 -12.30 -13.54
CA GLY A 173 7.38 -11.62 -14.39
C GLY A 173 8.29 -10.65 -13.63
N ALA A 174 7.74 -9.89 -12.70
CA ALA A 174 8.52 -8.99 -11.84
C ALA A 174 9.49 -9.76 -10.92
N ALA A 175 9.06 -10.91 -10.38
CA ALA A 175 9.93 -11.76 -9.56
C ALA A 175 11.10 -12.34 -10.35
N LEU A 176 10.84 -12.83 -11.55
CA LEU A 176 11.86 -13.34 -12.48
C LEU A 176 12.84 -12.24 -12.88
N ALA A 177 12.34 -11.04 -13.17
CA ALA A 177 13.17 -9.87 -13.51
C ALA A 177 14.13 -9.49 -12.38
N LYS A 178 13.64 -9.50 -11.14
CA LYS A 178 14.48 -9.26 -9.95
C LYS A 178 15.56 -10.33 -9.80
N PHE A 179 15.22 -11.58 -10.04
CA PHE A 179 16.19 -12.70 -9.98
C PHE A 179 17.25 -12.59 -11.07
N CYS A 180 16.85 -12.23 -12.29
CA CYS A 180 17.75 -12.10 -13.44
C CYS A 180 18.51 -10.74 -13.47
N GLY A 181 18.15 -9.79 -12.63
CA GLY A 181 18.74 -8.45 -12.63
C GLY A 181 18.40 -7.63 -13.88
N VAL A 182 17.23 -7.86 -14.50
CA VAL A 182 16.76 -7.17 -15.71
C VAL A 182 15.45 -6.44 -15.42
N PRO A 183 15.14 -5.33 -16.13
CA PRO A 183 13.85 -4.67 -15.99
C PRO A 183 12.72 -5.57 -16.52
N TYR A 184 11.58 -5.60 -15.81
CA TYR A 184 10.37 -6.29 -16.27
C TYR A 184 9.56 -5.38 -17.19
N GLU A 185 9.31 -5.84 -18.39
CA GLU A 185 8.39 -5.20 -19.31
C GLU A 185 7.22 -6.14 -19.63
N PRO A 186 5.97 -5.78 -19.25
CA PRO A 186 4.81 -6.60 -19.54
C PRO A 186 4.57 -6.67 -21.05
N PHE A 187 4.14 -7.85 -21.52
CA PHE A 187 3.75 -8.02 -22.93
C PHE A 187 2.64 -7.04 -23.30
N ARG A 188 2.88 -6.29 -24.38
CA ARG A 188 1.93 -5.34 -24.96
C ARG A 188 1.72 -5.68 -26.43
N PRO A 189 0.51 -6.13 -26.83
CA PRO A 189 0.22 -6.49 -28.22
C PRO A 189 0.42 -5.33 -29.21
N ASP A 190 0.15 -4.10 -28.76
CA ASP A 190 0.30 -2.85 -29.50
C ASP A 190 1.76 -2.49 -29.82
N ARG A 191 2.71 -3.09 -29.10
CA ARG A 191 4.16 -2.92 -29.32
C ARG A 191 4.80 -4.01 -30.18
N LEU A 192 4.02 -4.96 -30.70
CA LEU A 192 4.52 -5.91 -31.69
C LEU A 192 4.95 -5.14 -32.94
N ARG A 193 6.24 -5.12 -33.21
CA ARG A 193 6.75 -4.54 -34.46
C ARG A 193 6.26 -5.39 -35.65
N PRO A 194 5.86 -4.76 -36.76
CA PRO A 194 5.44 -5.51 -37.92
C PRO A 194 6.51 -6.53 -38.35
N THR A 195 6.06 -7.71 -38.73
CA THR A 195 6.92 -8.84 -39.19
C THR A 195 7.89 -8.46 -40.30
N GLU A 196 7.60 -7.37 -41.02
CA GLU A 196 8.45 -6.78 -42.04
C GLU A 196 9.85 -6.40 -41.56
N LEU A 197 9.97 -5.95 -40.30
CA LEU A 197 11.27 -5.62 -39.69
C LEU A 197 12.13 -6.85 -39.41
N LEU A 198 11.53 -8.05 -39.36
CA LEU A 198 12.21 -9.31 -39.06
C LEU A 198 12.63 -10.05 -40.37
N ARG A 199 12.16 -9.62 -41.55
CA ARG A 199 12.47 -10.27 -42.86
C ARG A 199 13.95 -10.25 -43.22
N ASN A 200 14.72 -9.33 -42.64
CA ASN A 200 16.15 -9.17 -42.93
C ASN A 200 17.07 -9.78 -41.87
N LEU A 201 16.52 -10.47 -40.85
CA LEU A 201 17.33 -11.23 -39.91
C LEU A 201 17.53 -12.64 -40.48
N LYS A 202 18.74 -12.89 -41.03
CA LYS A 202 19.23 -14.25 -41.41
C LYS A 202 19.83 -14.92 -40.19
#